data_ec0a5f2a4c0401edf4d51812580583f7
#
_entry.id   ec0a5f2a4c0401edf4d51812580583f7
#
_cell.length_a   1.000
_cell.length_b   1.000
_cell.length_c   1.000
_cell.angle_alpha   90.00
_cell.angle_beta   90.00
_cell.angle_gamma   90.00
#
_symmetry.space_group_name_H-M   'P 1'
#
loop_
_entity.id
_entity.type
_entity.pdbx_description
1 polymer ?
#
loop_
_entity_poly.entity_id
_entity_poly.type
_entity_poly.pdbx_seq_one_letter_code
_entity_poly.pdbx_strand_id
1 'polypeptide(L)'
;LKHELVNIVVMSIYAVLCGYTDAENMAFFMKLQEEYFTKLLDLKHGVPSADTLLRVFAIIEPESFMQMFYCWIRDVLSVLQKNSDSEVQRIAIDGKAIHAAAEKGGHIPYIISAYLGNYGLSIGQLKVGEKTNEIKEIPKLLKNLDITDCVITIDAIGCQKQIAKQIVEQKGHYC
;
A
#
# COMPACT_ATOMS: atom_id res chain seq x y z
N LEU A 1 5.76 -3.25 25.96
CA LEU A 1 5.99 -2.11 25.02
C LEU A 1 5.48 -0.85 25.71
N LYS A 2 6.21 0.27 25.64
CA LYS A 2 5.75 1.56 26.18
C LYS A 2 4.62 2.17 25.34
N HIS A 3 4.60 1.88 24.04
CA HIS A 3 3.62 2.39 23.08
C HIS A 3 2.81 1.24 22.50
N GLU A 4 1.54 1.46 22.27
CA GLU A 4 0.65 0.51 21.62
C GLU A 4 0.97 0.47 20.10
N LEU A 5 0.95 -0.73 19.51
CA LEU A 5 1.27 -0.91 18.09
C LEU A 5 0.35 -0.09 17.18
N VAL A 6 -0.94 -0.10 17.51
CA VAL A 6 -1.96 0.66 16.74
C VAL A 6 -1.63 2.15 16.71
N ASN A 7 -1.24 2.72 17.85
CA ASN A 7 -0.89 4.14 17.93
C ASN A 7 0.35 4.46 17.07
N ILE A 8 1.36 3.58 17.09
CA ILE A 8 2.56 3.75 16.24
C ILE A 8 2.18 3.70 14.77
N VAL A 9 1.37 2.74 14.34
CA VAL A 9 0.93 2.59 12.94
C VAL A 9 0.13 3.81 12.49
N VAL A 10 -0.85 4.24 13.29
CA VAL A 10 -1.67 5.41 12.96
C VAL A 10 -0.81 6.67 12.82
N MET A 11 0.06 6.96 13.80
CA MET A 11 0.96 8.11 13.72
C MET A 11 1.91 8.04 12.51
N SER A 12 2.39 6.84 12.16
CA SER A 12 3.24 6.64 10.99
C SER A 12 2.49 6.91 9.68
N ILE A 13 1.23 6.49 9.58
CA ILE A 13 0.39 6.80 8.42
C ILE A 13 0.22 8.32 8.27
N TYR A 14 -0.08 9.04 9.36
CA TYR A 14 -0.16 10.50 9.33
C TYR A 14 1.16 11.14 8.87
N ALA A 15 2.30 10.65 9.39
CA ALA A 15 3.62 11.14 8.99
C ALA A 15 3.86 10.95 7.48
N VAL A 16 3.56 9.76 6.94
CA VAL A 16 3.71 9.47 5.50
C VAL A 16 2.80 10.36 4.66
N LEU A 17 1.54 10.54 5.04
CA LEU A 17 0.61 11.43 4.34
C LEU A 17 1.08 12.90 4.34
N CYS A 18 1.85 13.31 5.36
CA CYS A 18 2.48 14.62 5.44
C CYS A 18 3.86 14.69 4.77
N GLY A 19 4.31 13.61 4.09
CA GLY A 19 5.56 13.58 3.34
C GLY A 19 6.81 13.15 4.13
N TYR A 20 6.65 12.72 5.38
CA TYR A 20 7.75 12.21 6.21
C TYR A 20 7.88 10.70 6.02
N THR A 21 8.94 10.25 5.35
CA THR A 21 9.07 8.86 4.88
C THR A 21 10.19 8.05 5.53
N ASP A 22 11.04 8.67 6.34
CA ASP A 22 12.08 8.00 7.11
C ASP A 22 11.80 8.10 8.62
N ALA A 23 12.38 7.19 9.41
CA ALA A 23 12.07 7.05 10.82
C ALA A 23 12.44 8.29 11.66
N GLU A 24 13.51 9.01 11.29
CA GLU A 24 13.95 10.20 12.03
C GLU A 24 12.97 11.36 11.78
N ASN A 25 12.63 11.63 10.53
CA ASN A 25 11.66 12.65 10.16
C ASN A 25 10.24 12.32 10.63
N MET A 26 9.85 11.03 10.62
CA MET A 26 8.57 10.59 11.23
C MET A 26 8.54 10.89 12.73
N ALA A 27 9.60 10.53 13.47
CA ALA A 27 9.66 10.80 14.91
C ALA A 27 9.67 12.30 15.22
N PHE A 28 10.37 13.10 14.40
CA PHE A 28 10.34 14.55 14.48
C PHE A 28 8.93 15.10 14.27
N PHE A 29 8.23 14.68 13.21
CA PHE A 29 6.84 15.07 12.94
C PHE A 29 5.91 14.68 14.10
N MET A 30 6.02 13.44 14.59
CA MET A 30 5.22 12.98 15.73
C MET A 30 5.46 13.83 16.97
N LYS A 31 6.72 14.21 17.23
CA LYS A 31 7.06 15.09 18.35
C LYS A 31 6.48 16.49 18.18
N LEU A 32 6.52 17.04 16.98
CA LEU A 32 5.94 18.34 16.65
C LEU A 32 4.42 18.34 16.84
N GLN A 33 3.77 17.23 16.56
CA GLN A 33 2.31 17.04 16.65
C GLN A 33 1.86 16.26 17.91
N GLU A 34 2.72 16.18 18.93
CA GLU A 34 2.47 15.34 20.12
C GLU A 34 1.17 15.71 20.84
N GLU A 35 0.84 16.98 20.95
CA GLU A 35 -0.40 17.43 21.57
C GLU A 35 -1.64 16.95 20.80
N TYR A 36 -1.60 17.01 19.48
CA TYR A 36 -2.66 16.50 18.61
C TYR A 36 -2.83 14.99 18.77
N PHE A 37 -1.73 14.24 18.68
CA PHE A 37 -1.77 12.79 18.81
C PHE A 37 -2.18 12.32 20.21
N THR A 38 -1.78 13.05 21.25
CA THR A 38 -2.21 12.74 22.63
C THR A 38 -3.73 12.85 22.77
N LYS A 39 -4.34 13.86 22.17
CA LYS A 39 -5.80 14.02 22.18
C LYS A 39 -6.51 12.95 21.33
N LEU A 40 -5.91 12.56 20.20
CA LEU A 40 -6.50 11.60 19.26
C LEU A 40 -6.41 10.15 19.76
N LEU A 41 -5.27 9.77 20.36
CA LEU A 41 -4.89 8.38 20.62
C LEU A 41 -4.69 8.03 22.10
N ASP A 42 -4.97 8.97 23.01
CA ASP A 42 -4.77 8.81 24.46
C ASP A 42 -3.35 8.30 24.81
N LEU A 43 -2.32 8.99 24.34
CA LEU A 43 -0.93 8.56 24.50
C LEU A 43 -0.46 8.70 25.96
N LYS A 44 -0.26 7.56 26.65
CA LYS A 44 0.19 7.52 28.06
C LYS A 44 1.70 7.83 28.23
N HIS A 45 2.48 7.65 27.18
CA HIS A 45 3.95 7.72 27.21
C HIS A 45 4.54 8.63 26.14
N GLY A 46 3.74 9.57 25.62
CA GLY A 46 4.13 10.44 24.52
C GLY A 46 4.30 9.70 23.19
N VAL A 47 5.10 10.27 22.29
CA VAL A 47 5.33 9.72 20.95
C VAL A 47 6.58 8.82 20.91
N PRO A 48 6.64 7.85 19.98
CA PRO A 48 7.79 6.96 19.84
C PRO A 48 9.03 7.68 19.27
N SER A 49 10.22 7.20 19.66
CA SER A 49 11.47 7.62 19.04
C SER A 49 11.70 6.91 17.70
N ALA A 50 12.63 7.44 16.88
CA ALA A 50 13.06 6.82 15.62
C ALA A 50 13.49 5.36 15.80
N ASP A 51 14.27 5.05 16.84
CA ASP A 51 14.67 3.67 17.15
C ASP A 51 13.47 2.76 17.43
N THR A 52 12.44 3.29 18.10
CA THR A 52 11.21 2.52 18.36
C THR A 52 10.47 2.24 17.05
N LEU A 53 10.38 3.22 16.15
CA LEU A 53 9.79 3.03 14.83
C LEU A 53 10.53 1.98 14.02
N LEU A 54 11.86 2.07 13.94
CA LEU A 54 12.70 1.10 13.23
C LEU A 54 12.52 -0.33 13.75
N ARG A 55 12.50 -0.50 15.08
CA ARG A 55 12.26 -1.83 15.70
C ARG A 55 10.88 -2.36 15.38
N VAL A 56 9.85 -1.53 15.43
CA VAL A 56 8.47 -1.94 15.13
C VAL A 56 8.36 -2.31 13.65
N PHE A 57 8.87 -1.50 12.75
CA PHE A 57 8.83 -1.80 11.31
C PHE A 57 9.63 -3.06 10.95
N ALA A 58 10.69 -3.39 11.69
CA ALA A 58 11.44 -4.61 11.47
C ALA A 58 10.70 -5.90 11.89
N ILE A 59 9.72 -5.81 12.79
CA ILE A 59 8.96 -6.96 13.29
C ILE A 59 7.55 -7.08 12.72
N ILE A 60 7.05 -6.04 12.06
CA ILE A 60 5.76 -6.11 11.36
C ILE A 60 5.91 -7.10 10.19
N GLU A 61 5.06 -8.12 10.18
CA GLU A 61 5.00 -9.06 9.08
C GLU A 61 4.33 -8.39 7.86
N PRO A 62 5.01 -8.31 6.70
CA PRO A 62 4.51 -7.59 5.54
C PRO A 62 3.17 -8.10 5.03
N GLU A 63 2.97 -9.42 5.01
CA GLU A 63 1.74 -10.06 4.53
C GLU A 63 0.55 -9.68 5.40
N SER A 64 0.69 -9.76 6.72
CA SER A 64 -0.36 -9.39 7.68
C SER A 64 -0.71 -7.90 7.58
N PHE A 65 0.31 -7.03 7.41
CA PHE A 65 0.10 -5.61 7.18
C PHE A 65 -0.68 -5.33 5.89
N MET A 66 -0.31 -6.03 4.80
CA MET A 66 -1.01 -5.90 3.52
C MET A 66 -2.45 -6.40 3.58
N GLN A 67 -2.74 -7.48 4.31
CA GLN A 67 -4.12 -7.95 4.50
C GLN A 67 -4.96 -6.90 5.25
N MET A 68 -4.42 -6.29 6.29
CA MET A 68 -5.07 -5.18 7.00
C MET A 68 -5.33 -4.01 6.04
N PHE A 69 -4.34 -3.65 5.21
CA PHE A 69 -4.48 -2.60 4.21
C PHE A 69 -5.59 -2.89 3.19
N TYR A 70 -5.68 -4.12 2.67
CA TYR A 70 -6.75 -4.51 1.74
C TYR A 70 -8.14 -4.43 2.38
N CYS A 71 -8.28 -4.82 3.65
CA CYS A 71 -9.53 -4.65 4.37
C CYS A 71 -9.92 -3.17 4.49
N TRP A 72 -8.97 -2.34 4.90
CA TRP A 72 -9.21 -0.91 5.06
C TRP A 72 -9.54 -0.21 3.74
N ILE A 73 -8.77 -0.48 2.66
CA ILE A 73 -9.02 0.16 1.36
C ILE A 73 -10.38 -0.25 0.78
N ARG A 74 -10.81 -1.50 0.99
CA ARG A 74 -12.14 -1.95 0.59
C ARG A 74 -13.24 -1.16 1.29
N ASP A 75 -13.08 -0.89 2.58
CA ASP A 75 -14.04 -0.08 3.34
C ASP A 75 -14.07 1.37 2.83
N VAL A 76 -12.91 1.96 2.57
CA VAL A 76 -12.79 3.30 1.96
C VAL A 76 -13.49 3.34 0.60
N LEU A 77 -13.22 2.38 -0.28
CA LEU A 77 -13.83 2.31 -1.61
C LEU A 77 -15.35 2.14 -1.52
N SER A 78 -15.85 1.36 -0.58
CA SER A 78 -17.29 1.18 -0.38
C SER A 78 -18.01 2.50 -0.03
N VAL A 79 -17.33 3.41 0.67
CA VAL A 79 -17.87 4.74 0.99
C VAL A 79 -17.79 5.67 -0.22
N LEU A 80 -16.69 5.65 -0.95
CA LEU A 80 -16.47 6.49 -2.13
C LEU A 80 -17.44 6.14 -3.26
N GLN A 81 -17.65 4.85 -3.51
CA GLN A 81 -18.56 4.35 -4.56
C GLN A 81 -20.02 4.72 -4.32
N LYS A 82 -20.47 4.78 -3.07
CA LYS A 82 -21.84 5.22 -2.75
C LYS A 82 -22.13 6.68 -3.13
N ASN A 83 -21.09 7.48 -3.29
CA ASN A 83 -21.16 8.91 -3.53
C ASN A 83 -20.80 9.31 -4.98
N SER A 84 -20.46 8.34 -5.84
CA SER A 84 -20.09 8.60 -7.23
C SER A 84 -21.15 8.04 -8.19
N ASP A 85 -21.57 8.86 -9.15
CA ASP A 85 -22.29 8.39 -10.33
C ASP A 85 -21.41 7.35 -11.07
N SER A 86 -22.04 6.37 -11.70
CA SER A 86 -21.53 5.14 -12.30
C SER A 86 -20.42 5.32 -13.36
N GLU A 87 -19.29 5.90 -12.97
CA GLU A 87 -18.12 5.98 -13.84
C GLU A 87 -17.33 4.66 -13.78
N VAL A 88 -17.00 4.11 -14.96
CA VAL A 88 -16.20 2.89 -15.07
C VAL A 88 -14.87 3.07 -14.37
N GLN A 89 -14.59 2.24 -13.40
CA GLN A 89 -13.35 2.31 -12.64
C GLN A 89 -12.17 1.76 -13.45
N ARG A 90 -11.05 2.48 -13.41
CA ARG A 90 -9.82 2.11 -14.13
C ARG A 90 -8.72 1.81 -13.13
N ILE A 91 -8.20 0.58 -13.19
CA ILE A 91 -7.09 0.13 -12.35
C ILE A 91 -5.87 -0.05 -13.26
N ALA A 92 -4.84 0.75 -13.01
CA ALA A 92 -3.54 0.58 -13.66
C ALA A 92 -2.63 -0.29 -12.82
N ILE A 93 -2.04 -1.31 -13.43
CA ILE A 93 -1.02 -2.16 -12.79
C ILE A 93 0.33 -1.78 -13.39
N ASP A 94 1.23 -1.34 -12.51
CA ASP A 94 2.58 -0.91 -12.89
C ASP A 94 3.62 -1.45 -11.92
N GLY A 95 4.79 -1.78 -12.45
CA GLY A 95 5.91 -2.27 -11.67
C GLY A 95 7.01 -1.21 -11.54
N LYS A 96 7.50 -1.00 -10.31
CA LYS A 96 8.51 0.03 -10.01
C LYS A 96 9.68 -0.53 -9.21
N ALA A 97 10.90 -0.20 -9.64
CA ALA A 97 12.11 -0.39 -8.85
C ALA A 97 12.20 0.68 -7.74
N ILE A 98 12.38 0.26 -6.50
CA ILE A 98 12.53 1.18 -5.36
C ILE A 98 14.01 1.43 -5.09
N HIS A 99 14.62 2.34 -5.84
CA HIS A 99 16.04 2.66 -5.74
C HIS A 99 16.46 3.17 -4.36
N ALA A 100 15.58 3.89 -3.65
CA ALA A 100 15.84 4.40 -2.31
C ALA A 100 15.96 3.29 -1.25
N ALA A 101 15.46 2.08 -1.54
CA ALA A 101 15.53 0.92 -0.67
C ALA A 101 16.58 -0.11 -1.13
N ALA A 102 17.58 0.31 -1.90
CA ALA A 102 18.67 -0.57 -2.35
C ALA A 102 19.41 -1.15 -1.14
N GLU A 103 19.47 -2.48 -1.08
CA GLU A 103 20.18 -3.21 -0.02
C GLU A 103 21.70 -3.11 -0.20
N LYS A 104 22.45 -3.28 0.90
CA LYS A 104 23.90 -3.42 0.84
C LYS A 104 24.23 -4.68 0.02
N GLY A 105 24.64 -4.49 -1.22
CA GLY A 105 24.88 -5.60 -2.17
C GLY A 105 24.25 -5.35 -3.55
N GLY A 106 23.57 -4.21 -3.72
CA GLY A 106 23.06 -3.77 -5.03
C GLY A 106 21.70 -4.37 -5.42
N HIS A 107 21.07 -5.14 -4.55
CA HIS A 107 19.72 -5.64 -4.81
C HIS A 107 18.71 -4.49 -4.62
N ILE A 108 17.99 -4.15 -5.70
CA ILE A 108 16.96 -3.11 -5.71
C ILE A 108 15.61 -3.81 -5.61
N PRO A 109 14.84 -3.59 -4.53
CA PRO A 109 13.50 -4.15 -4.43
C PRO A 109 12.61 -3.64 -5.56
N TYR A 110 11.79 -4.54 -6.10
CA TYR A 110 10.80 -4.23 -7.12
C TYR A 110 9.40 -4.40 -6.54
N ILE A 111 8.50 -3.46 -6.83
CA ILE A 111 7.12 -3.48 -6.33
C ILE A 111 6.17 -3.37 -7.51
N ILE A 112 5.16 -4.24 -7.56
CA ILE A 112 4.01 -4.08 -8.44
C ILE A 112 2.91 -3.39 -7.64
N SER A 113 2.32 -2.36 -8.23
CA SER A 113 1.24 -1.58 -7.62
C SER A 113 -0.01 -1.62 -8.49
N ALA A 114 -1.17 -1.68 -7.86
CA ALA A 114 -2.47 -1.46 -8.48
C ALA A 114 -2.97 -0.07 -8.08
N TYR A 115 -3.21 0.78 -9.06
CA TYR A 115 -3.58 2.17 -8.88
C TYR A 115 -4.97 2.44 -9.45
N LEU A 116 -5.89 2.92 -8.62
CA LEU A 116 -7.24 3.28 -9.02
C LEU A 116 -7.27 4.73 -9.49
N GLY A 117 -7.28 4.93 -10.82
CA GLY A 117 -7.10 6.23 -11.47
C GLY A 117 -8.17 7.25 -11.11
N ASN A 118 -9.43 6.83 -11.01
CA ASN A 118 -10.55 7.70 -10.71
C ASN A 118 -10.44 8.40 -9.34
N TYR A 119 -9.78 7.78 -8.38
CA TYR A 119 -9.63 8.30 -7.02
C TYR A 119 -8.20 8.69 -6.65
N GLY A 120 -7.23 8.42 -7.52
CA GLY A 120 -5.83 8.71 -7.22
C GLY A 120 -5.23 7.83 -6.10
N LEU A 121 -5.74 6.59 -5.94
CA LEU A 121 -5.39 5.73 -4.81
C LEU A 121 -4.63 4.48 -5.26
N SER A 122 -3.56 4.13 -4.54
CA SER A 122 -2.97 2.80 -4.62
C SER A 122 -3.82 1.84 -3.80
N ILE A 123 -4.43 0.85 -4.46
CA ILE A 123 -5.35 -0.11 -3.85
C ILE A 123 -4.71 -1.46 -3.53
N GLY A 124 -3.48 -1.67 -3.95
CA GLY A 124 -2.72 -2.87 -3.66
C GLY A 124 -1.28 -2.77 -4.11
N GLN A 125 -0.41 -3.47 -3.41
CA GLN A 125 1.01 -3.57 -3.73
C GLN A 125 1.54 -4.97 -3.43
N LEU A 126 2.54 -5.41 -4.19
CA LEU A 126 3.23 -6.67 -3.95
C LEU A 126 4.73 -6.50 -4.21
N LYS A 127 5.56 -6.91 -3.24
CA LYS A 127 7.02 -6.97 -3.42
C LYS A 127 7.37 -8.13 -4.34
N VAL A 128 8.20 -7.86 -5.34
CA VAL A 128 8.69 -8.85 -6.30
C VAL A 128 10.18 -9.02 -6.09
N GLY A 129 10.67 -10.26 -6.05
CA GLY A 129 12.09 -10.55 -5.82
C GLY A 129 13.00 -10.00 -6.92
N GLU A 130 12.57 -10.13 -8.19
CA GLU A 130 13.28 -9.63 -9.36
C GLU A 130 12.30 -9.15 -10.43
N LYS A 131 12.70 -8.20 -11.27
CA LYS A 131 11.88 -7.65 -12.36
C LYS A 131 11.31 -8.75 -13.30
N THR A 132 12.07 -9.81 -13.54
CA THR A 132 11.67 -10.95 -14.38
C THR A 132 10.51 -11.76 -13.83
N ASN A 133 10.17 -11.61 -12.53
CA ASN A 133 9.07 -12.32 -11.87
C ASN A 133 7.74 -11.55 -11.87
N GLU A 134 7.71 -10.35 -12.43
CA GLU A 134 6.52 -9.47 -12.46
C GLU A 134 5.29 -10.20 -13.02
N ILE A 135 5.44 -10.87 -14.16
CA ILE A 135 4.35 -11.62 -14.82
C ILE A 135 3.74 -12.69 -13.89
N LYS A 136 4.55 -13.29 -13.01
CA LYS A 136 4.09 -14.31 -12.07
C LYS A 136 3.38 -13.73 -10.84
N GLU A 137 3.69 -12.49 -10.50
CA GLU A 137 3.16 -11.84 -9.30
C GLU A 137 1.89 -11.03 -9.58
N ILE A 138 1.68 -10.52 -10.80
CA ILE A 138 0.44 -9.84 -11.20
C ILE A 138 -0.82 -10.69 -10.88
N PRO A 139 -0.88 -12.00 -11.18
CA PRO A 139 -2.02 -12.84 -10.82
C PRO A 139 -2.31 -12.89 -9.32
N LYS A 140 -1.27 -12.83 -8.48
CA LYS A 140 -1.43 -12.83 -7.02
C LYS A 140 -2.01 -11.49 -6.54
N LEU A 141 -1.54 -10.37 -7.11
CA LEU A 141 -2.08 -9.05 -6.81
C LEU A 141 -3.56 -8.97 -7.17
N LEU A 142 -3.93 -9.40 -8.38
CA LEU A 142 -5.32 -9.40 -8.87
C LEU A 142 -6.26 -10.23 -7.98
N LYS A 143 -5.80 -11.35 -7.40
CA LYS A 143 -6.62 -12.17 -6.49
C LYS A 143 -7.03 -11.46 -5.21
N ASN A 144 -6.25 -10.49 -4.77
CA ASN A 144 -6.52 -9.74 -3.53
C ASN A 144 -7.41 -8.51 -3.75
N LEU A 145 -7.75 -8.21 -5.01
CA LEU A 145 -8.53 -7.04 -5.41
C LEU A 145 -9.91 -7.45 -5.91
N ASP A 146 -10.93 -6.68 -5.57
CA ASP A 146 -12.20 -6.73 -6.26
C ASP A 146 -12.09 -5.88 -7.53
N ILE A 147 -12.06 -6.54 -8.68
CA ILE A 147 -11.93 -5.92 -10.01
C ILE A 147 -13.20 -6.03 -10.84
N THR A 148 -14.32 -6.40 -10.20
CA THR A 148 -15.63 -6.52 -10.86
C THR A 148 -15.99 -5.22 -11.56
N ASP A 149 -16.35 -5.30 -12.83
CA ASP A 149 -16.71 -4.17 -13.70
C ASP A 149 -15.63 -3.08 -13.87
N CYS A 150 -14.39 -3.35 -13.42
CA CYS A 150 -13.25 -2.45 -13.60
C CYS A 150 -12.52 -2.71 -14.93
N VAL A 151 -11.97 -1.67 -15.52
CA VAL A 151 -11.02 -1.78 -16.65
C VAL A 151 -9.59 -1.82 -16.12
N ILE A 152 -8.91 -2.93 -16.39
CA ILE A 152 -7.53 -3.16 -15.98
C ILE A 152 -6.61 -2.79 -17.13
N THR A 153 -5.63 -1.93 -16.85
CA THR A 153 -4.55 -1.60 -17.79
C THR A 153 -3.22 -2.10 -17.24
N ILE A 154 -2.46 -2.78 -18.08
CA ILE A 154 -1.15 -3.36 -17.75
C ILE A 154 -0.21 -3.03 -18.90
N ASP A 155 1.08 -2.85 -18.62
CA ASP A 155 2.07 -2.65 -19.67
C ASP A 155 2.21 -3.88 -20.60
N ALA A 156 2.92 -3.72 -21.73
CA ALA A 156 3.03 -4.78 -22.74
C ALA A 156 3.68 -6.07 -22.20
N ILE A 157 4.53 -6.00 -21.18
CA ILE A 157 5.17 -7.17 -20.58
C ILE A 157 4.14 -7.99 -19.80
N GLY A 158 3.19 -7.33 -19.13
CA GLY A 158 2.11 -7.95 -18.38
C GLY A 158 0.96 -8.47 -19.24
N CYS A 159 0.90 -8.16 -20.54
CA CYS A 159 -0.15 -8.63 -21.46
C CYS A 159 -0.01 -10.11 -21.82
N GLN A 160 -0.29 -10.98 -20.86
CA GLN A 160 -0.24 -12.44 -21.02
C GLN A 160 -1.64 -13.05 -21.06
N LYS A 161 -1.84 -14.08 -21.90
CA LYS A 161 -3.15 -14.76 -22.04
C LYS A 161 -3.72 -15.24 -20.70
N GLN A 162 -2.87 -15.72 -19.80
CA GLN A 162 -3.29 -16.18 -18.46
C GLN A 162 -3.81 -15.05 -17.59
N ILE A 163 -3.15 -13.88 -17.64
CA ILE A 163 -3.56 -12.69 -16.87
C ILE A 163 -4.88 -12.16 -17.43
N ALA A 164 -5.01 -12.04 -18.74
CA ALA A 164 -6.25 -11.62 -19.40
C ALA A 164 -7.42 -12.55 -19.04
N LYS A 165 -7.18 -13.88 -19.06
CA LYS A 165 -8.19 -14.89 -18.68
C LYS A 165 -8.62 -14.69 -17.21
N GLN A 166 -7.68 -14.50 -16.30
CA GLN A 166 -7.99 -14.28 -14.89
C GLN A 166 -8.82 -13.00 -14.68
N ILE A 167 -8.50 -11.89 -15.36
CA ILE A 167 -9.27 -10.64 -15.28
C ILE A 167 -10.71 -10.90 -15.68
N VAL A 168 -10.95 -11.61 -16.79
CA VAL A 168 -12.30 -11.96 -17.27
C VAL A 168 -13.02 -12.89 -16.30
N GLU A 169 -12.34 -13.89 -15.74
CA GLU A 169 -12.91 -14.80 -14.74
C GLU A 169 -13.33 -14.06 -13.45
N GLN A 170 -12.63 -12.98 -13.09
CA GLN A 170 -12.97 -12.08 -11.98
C GLN A 170 -13.96 -10.96 -12.38
N LYS A 171 -14.62 -11.10 -13.56
CA LYS A 171 -15.60 -10.15 -14.11
C LYS A 171 -15.04 -8.73 -14.35
N GLY A 172 -13.74 -8.58 -14.51
CA GLY A 172 -13.08 -7.37 -14.97
C GLY A 172 -12.94 -7.31 -16.50
N HIS A 173 -12.56 -6.16 -17.00
CA HIS A 173 -12.24 -5.91 -18.39
C HIS A 173 -10.77 -5.54 -18.52
N TYR A 174 -10.12 -5.81 -19.64
CA TYR A 174 -8.73 -5.40 -19.87
C TYR A 174 -8.60 -4.61 -21.17
N CYS A 175 -7.62 -3.72 -21.19
CA CYS A 175 -7.31 -2.87 -22.33
C CYS A 175 -5.80 -2.92 -22.65
#